data_251fb13e2027fe08d5c600d89c5ec173
#
_entry.id   251fb13e2027fe08d5c600d89c5ec173
#
_cell.length_a   1.000
_cell.length_b   1.000
_cell.length_c   1.000
_cell.angle_alpha   90.00
_cell.angle_beta   90.00
_cell.angle_gamma   90.00
#
_symmetry.space_group_name_H-M   'P 1'
#
loop_
_entity.id
_entity.type
_entity.pdbx_description
1 polymer ?
#
loop_
_entity_poly.entity_id
_entity_poly.type
_entity_poly.pdbx_seq_one_letter_code
_entity_poly.pdbx_strand_id
1 'polypeptide(L)'
;MDWTKQIVRYVVVMMLQVLLFDQLQLWGACHPYIYILCLLMLPITLPRSADLLIGAAVGLIMDIFCNSLGIHMASCILIMFLRPYILNAIVSDTDRLNEQICLRAIGMGGFIKYIGLLVVIHHLTVFMIAAWSWSHLWFVLMETVVSSIITILAIIGYNSLKYR
;
A
#
# COMPACT_ATOMS: atom_id res chain seq x y z
N MET A 1 -11.56 -10.98 15.84
CA MET A 1 -11.29 -9.79 15.02
C MET A 1 -12.59 -9.10 14.62
N ASP A 2 -12.76 -7.81 14.93
CA ASP A 2 -13.99 -7.06 14.59
C ASP A 2 -13.96 -6.61 13.13
N TRP A 3 -14.46 -7.43 12.22
CA TRP A 3 -14.50 -7.14 10.78
C TRP A 3 -15.18 -5.81 10.45
N THR A 4 -16.26 -5.48 11.17
CA THR A 4 -16.99 -4.22 10.99
C THR A 4 -16.09 -3.00 11.22
N LYS A 5 -15.30 -3.00 12.30
CA LYS A 5 -14.37 -1.90 12.62
C LYS A 5 -13.25 -1.80 11.58
N GLN A 6 -12.81 -2.93 11.02
CA GLN A 6 -11.79 -2.92 9.95
C GLN A 6 -12.35 -2.37 8.64
N ILE A 7 -13.52 -2.81 8.23
CA ILE A 7 -14.19 -2.31 7.02
C ILE A 7 -14.41 -0.80 7.11
N VAL A 8 -14.98 -0.31 8.22
CA VAL A 8 -15.17 1.13 8.44
C VAL A 8 -13.85 1.89 8.34
N ARG A 9 -12.78 1.37 8.93
CA ARG A 9 -11.45 1.99 8.84
C ARG A 9 -10.94 2.05 7.42
N TYR A 10 -11.07 0.96 6.65
CA TYR A 10 -10.64 0.93 5.25
C TYR A 10 -11.44 1.91 4.39
N VAL A 11 -12.76 2.00 4.62
CA VAL A 11 -13.59 3.00 3.95
C VAL A 11 -13.13 4.42 4.29
N VAL A 12 -12.84 4.71 5.55
CA VAL A 12 -12.34 6.03 5.98
C VAL A 12 -10.99 6.35 5.31
N VAL A 13 -10.06 5.41 5.29
CA VAL A 13 -8.74 5.61 4.63
C VAL A 13 -8.90 5.85 3.12
N MET A 14 -9.78 5.09 2.46
CA MET A 14 -10.08 5.29 1.04
C MET A 14 -10.72 6.66 0.78
N MET A 15 -11.66 7.09 1.62
CA MET A 15 -12.28 8.41 1.52
C MET A 15 -11.24 9.53 1.74
N LEU A 16 -10.37 9.39 2.73
CA LEU A 16 -9.27 10.35 2.96
C LEU A 16 -8.32 10.42 1.75
N GLN A 17 -8.00 9.27 1.14
CA GLN A 17 -7.19 9.23 -0.06
C GLN A 17 -7.82 10.07 -1.16
N VAL A 18 -9.06 9.79 -1.52
CA VAL A 18 -9.76 10.45 -2.63
C VAL A 18 -10.00 11.94 -2.37
N LEU A 19 -10.43 12.31 -1.15
CA LEU A 19 -10.84 13.68 -0.83
C LEU A 19 -9.66 14.61 -0.53
N LEU A 20 -8.57 14.08 0.06
CA LEU A 20 -7.44 14.89 0.49
C LEU A 20 -6.19 14.60 -0.32
N PHE A 21 -5.73 13.36 -0.34
CA PHE A 21 -4.40 13.02 -0.87
C PHE A 21 -4.33 13.03 -2.38
N ASP A 22 -5.42 12.71 -3.06
CA ASP A 22 -5.49 12.77 -4.52
C ASP A 22 -5.51 14.22 -5.04
N GLN A 23 -6.00 15.15 -4.19
CA GLN A 23 -5.99 16.59 -4.49
C GLN A 23 -4.67 17.27 -4.09
N LEU A 24 -3.86 16.62 -3.24
CA LEU A 24 -2.57 17.14 -2.79
C LEU A 24 -1.48 16.80 -3.80
N GLN A 25 -1.46 17.51 -4.92
CA GLN A 25 -0.29 17.54 -5.81
C GLN A 25 0.79 18.43 -5.18
N LEU A 26 1.48 17.89 -4.16
CA LEU A 26 2.56 18.64 -3.51
C LEU A 26 3.69 18.88 -4.52
N TRP A 27 3.83 20.14 -4.94
CA TRP A 27 4.83 20.60 -5.92
C TRP A 27 4.80 19.90 -7.29
N GLY A 28 3.67 19.32 -7.69
CA GLY A 28 3.51 18.67 -9.01
C GLY A 28 4.27 17.35 -9.19
N ALA A 29 4.90 16.84 -8.12
CA ALA A 29 5.75 15.65 -8.20
C ALA A 29 5.56 14.68 -7.02
N CYS A 30 4.52 14.85 -6.20
CA CYS A 30 4.32 14.00 -5.05
C CYS A 30 2.85 13.54 -4.95
N HIS A 31 2.63 12.24 -5.10
CA HIS A 31 1.32 11.60 -4.99
C HIS A 31 1.38 10.49 -3.94
N PRO A 32 1.15 10.80 -2.64
CA PRO A 32 1.17 9.78 -1.60
C PRO A 32 -0.08 8.90 -1.66
N TYR A 33 0.12 7.60 -1.82
CA TYR A 33 -0.97 6.62 -1.88
C TYR A 33 -1.16 5.91 -0.53
N ILE A 34 -1.87 6.55 0.41
CA ILE A 34 -2.07 6.02 1.77
C ILE A 34 -3.05 4.84 1.78
N TYR A 35 -3.92 4.72 0.78
CA TYR A 35 -4.86 3.60 0.69
C TYR A 35 -4.16 2.22 0.64
N ILE A 36 -2.87 2.17 0.26
CA ILE A 36 -2.04 0.95 0.31
C ILE A 36 -2.05 0.34 1.73
N LEU A 37 -2.16 1.17 2.78
CA LEU A 37 -2.30 0.72 4.16
C LEU A 37 -3.39 -0.36 4.31
N CYS A 38 -4.51 -0.20 3.60
CA CYS A 38 -5.62 -1.16 3.65
C CYS A 38 -5.19 -2.55 3.20
N LEU A 39 -4.37 -2.62 2.16
CA LEU A 39 -3.87 -3.88 1.59
C LEU A 39 -2.75 -4.48 2.46
N LEU A 40 -1.82 -3.66 2.93
CA LEU A 40 -0.67 -4.13 3.71
C LEU A 40 -1.08 -4.66 5.10
N MET A 41 -2.18 -4.13 5.67
CA MET A 41 -2.68 -4.53 7.00
C MET A 41 -3.72 -5.65 6.94
N LEU A 42 -3.94 -6.31 5.80
CA LEU A 42 -4.80 -7.48 5.70
C LEU A 42 -4.24 -8.65 6.53
N PRO A 43 -5.10 -9.51 7.08
CA PRO A 43 -4.67 -10.71 7.80
C PRO A 43 -3.76 -11.59 6.95
N ILE A 44 -2.78 -12.24 7.59
CA ILE A 44 -1.88 -13.19 6.92
C ILE A 44 -2.63 -14.49 6.56
N THR A 45 -3.67 -14.79 7.31
CA THR A 45 -4.47 -16.02 7.21
C THR A 45 -5.41 -16.04 6.01
N LEU A 46 -5.52 -14.94 5.26
CA LEU A 46 -6.38 -14.89 4.07
C LEU A 46 -5.85 -15.82 2.96
N PRO A 47 -6.75 -16.54 2.28
CA PRO A 47 -6.37 -17.33 1.12
C PRO A 47 -5.88 -16.42 -0.01
N ARG A 48 -4.90 -16.90 -0.78
CA ARG A 48 -4.24 -16.12 -1.84
C ARG A 48 -5.21 -15.53 -2.87
N SER A 49 -6.27 -16.26 -3.18
CA SER A 49 -7.33 -15.79 -4.08
C SER A 49 -8.08 -14.57 -3.52
N ALA A 50 -8.37 -14.56 -2.21
CA ALA A 50 -9.02 -13.43 -1.56
C ALA A 50 -8.10 -12.21 -1.51
N ASP A 51 -6.82 -12.40 -1.20
CA ASP A 51 -5.81 -11.32 -1.24
C ASP A 51 -5.79 -10.62 -2.61
N LEU A 52 -5.72 -11.40 -3.70
CA LEU A 52 -5.71 -10.87 -5.07
C LEU A 52 -7.03 -10.17 -5.43
N LEU A 53 -8.18 -10.75 -5.05
CA LEU A 53 -9.49 -10.15 -5.31
C LEU A 53 -9.67 -8.84 -4.55
N ILE A 54 -9.23 -8.76 -3.29
CA ILE A 54 -9.27 -7.53 -2.50
C ILE A 54 -8.36 -6.48 -3.13
N GLY A 55 -7.15 -6.87 -3.55
CA GLY A 55 -6.24 -5.98 -4.28
C GLY A 55 -6.86 -5.42 -5.55
N ALA A 56 -7.47 -6.27 -6.37
CA ALA A 56 -8.16 -5.87 -7.58
C ALA A 56 -9.34 -4.92 -7.28
N ALA A 57 -10.16 -5.23 -6.28
CA ALA A 57 -11.31 -4.41 -5.90
C ALA A 57 -10.88 -3.02 -5.39
N VAL A 58 -9.88 -2.95 -4.51
CA VAL A 58 -9.35 -1.68 -3.98
C VAL A 58 -8.74 -0.85 -5.10
N GLY A 59 -7.93 -1.48 -5.97
CA GLY A 59 -7.32 -0.79 -7.10
C GLY A 59 -8.36 -0.29 -8.10
N LEU A 60 -9.40 -1.09 -8.40
CA LEU A 60 -10.50 -0.68 -9.28
C LEU A 60 -11.28 0.51 -8.72
N ILE A 61 -11.54 0.53 -7.41
CA ILE A 61 -12.18 1.67 -6.76
C ILE A 61 -11.33 2.93 -6.95
N MET A 62 -10.01 2.83 -6.73
CA MET A 62 -9.10 3.95 -6.95
C MET A 62 -9.08 4.40 -8.42
N ASP A 63 -9.06 3.46 -9.36
CA ASP A 63 -9.11 3.79 -10.79
C ASP A 63 -10.38 4.55 -11.19
N ILE A 64 -11.53 4.23 -10.58
CA ILE A 64 -12.79 4.95 -10.82
C ILE A 64 -12.69 6.40 -10.33
N PHE A 65 -12.12 6.62 -9.13
CA PHE A 65 -12.02 7.95 -8.55
C PHE A 65 -10.92 8.81 -9.18
N CYS A 66 -9.78 8.20 -9.53
CA CYS A 66 -8.65 8.90 -10.17
C CYS A 66 -8.81 9.00 -11.70
N ASN A 67 -9.89 8.42 -12.26
CA ASN A 67 -10.08 8.31 -13.71
C ASN A 67 -8.86 7.69 -14.43
N SER A 68 -8.26 6.69 -13.80
CA SER A 68 -7.11 5.96 -14.32
C SER A 68 -7.54 4.60 -14.89
N LEU A 69 -7.05 4.25 -16.06
CA LEU A 69 -7.50 3.08 -16.84
C LEU A 69 -6.90 1.76 -16.33
N GLY A 70 -7.12 1.39 -15.07
CA GLY A 70 -6.65 0.13 -14.50
C GLY A 70 -5.21 0.18 -13.97
N ILE A 71 -4.60 1.34 -13.84
CA ILE A 71 -3.23 1.54 -13.36
C ILE A 71 -3.10 1.12 -11.89
N HIS A 72 -4.02 1.61 -11.04
CA HIS A 72 -4.05 1.27 -9.63
C HIS A 72 -4.43 -0.19 -9.41
N MET A 73 -5.37 -0.72 -10.20
CA MET A 73 -5.76 -2.13 -10.12
C MET A 73 -4.58 -3.05 -10.43
N ALA A 74 -3.84 -2.80 -11.51
CA ALA A 74 -2.66 -3.58 -11.87
C ALA A 74 -1.59 -3.54 -10.77
N SER A 75 -1.32 -2.35 -10.24
CA SER A 75 -0.33 -2.15 -9.17
C SER A 75 -0.73 -2.82 -7.85
N CYS A 76 -2.01 -2.77 -7.48
CA CYS A 76 -2.54 -3.44 -6.29
C CYS A 76 -2.48 -4.97 -6.43
N ILE A 77 -2.85 -5.52 -7.58
CA ILE A 77 -2.73 -6.96 -7.83
C ILE A 77 -1.27 -7.40 -7.72
N LEU A 78 -0.34 -6.63 -8.29
CA LEU A 78 1.08 -6.94 -8.25
C LEU A 78 1.60 -7.00 -6.81
N ILE A 79 1.32 -5.99 -5.97
CA ILE A 79 1.79 -5.99 -4.58
C ILE A 79 1.14 -7.12 -3.77
N MET A 80 -0.14 -7.43 -4.00
CA MET A 80 -0.81 -8.54 -3.33
C MET A 80 -0.28 -9.90 -3.80
N PHE A 81 0.14 -10.01 -5.05
CA PHE A 81 0.85 -11.20 -5.54
C PHE A 81 2.22 -11.38 -4.87
N LEU A 82 2.99 -10.30 -4.70
CA LEU A 82 4.32 -10.33 -4.10
C LEU A 82 4.29 -10.45 -2.57
N ARG A 83 3.22 -9.99 -1.93
CA ARG A 83 3.06 -9.93 -0.48
C ARG A 83 3.45 -11.22 0.25
N PRO A 84 2.95 -12.41 -0.08
CA PRO A 84 3.30 -13.64 0.64
C PRO A 84 4.78 -14.01 0.51
N TYR A 85 5.41 -13.73 -0.62
CA TYR A 85 6.85 -14.00 -0.82
C TYR A 85 7.71 -13.09 0.05
N ILE A 86 7.35 -11.79 0.12
CA ILE A 86 8.04 -10.80 0.94
C ILE A 86 7.85 -11.12 2.43
N LEU A 87 6.63 -11.50 2.84
CA LEU A 87 6.37 -11.95 4.21
C LEU A 87 7.21 -13.17 4.58
N ASN A 88 7.31 -14.15 3.68
CA ASN A 88 8.10 -15.35 3.90
C ASN A 88 9.60 -15.03 4.07
N ALA A 89 10.09 -13.99 3.42
CA ALA A 89 11.50 -13.60 3.51
C ALA A 89 11.82 -12.75 4.76
N ILE A 90 10.83 -12.02 5.32
CA ILE A 90 11.06 -11.03 6.38
C ILE A 90 10.55 -11.52 7.75
N VAL A 91 9.43 -12.25 7.77
CA VAL A 91 8.72 -12.62 9.00
C VAL A 91 9.12 -14.02 9.43
N SER A 92 9.60 -14.15 10.67
CA SER A 92 9.93 -15.45 11.25
C SER A 92 8.67 -16.29 11.47
N ASP A 93 8.83 -17.62 11.57
CA ASP A 93 7.68 -18.52 11.80
C ASP A 93 6.98 -18.26 13.12
N THR A 94 7.72 -17.79 14.13
CA THR A 94 7.16 -17.39 15.44
C THR A 94 6.29 -16.13 15.35
N ASP A 95 6.66 -15.17 14.50
CA ASP A 95 5.93 -13.93 14.34
C ASP A 95 4.67 -14.08 13.47
N ARG A 96 4.59 -15.16 12.68
CA ARG A 96 3.40 -15.52 11.86
C ARG A 96 2.22 -16.01 12.68
N LEU A 97 2.41 -16.34 13.94
CA LEU A 97 1.32 -16.67 14.86
C LEU A 97 0.40 -15.45 15.10
N ASN A 98 0.85 -14.25 14.81
CA ASN A 98 0.02 -13.06 14.83
C ASN A 98 -0.79 -12.96 13.53
N GLU A 99 -2.10 -12.93 13.63
CA GLU A 99 -3.01 -12.82 12.47
C GLU A 99 -2.81 -11.54 11.66
N GLN A 100 -2.26 -10.49 12.26
CA GLN A 100 -2.08 -9.18 11.64
C GLN A 100 -0.62 -8.73 11.68
N ILE A 101 -0.15 -8.19 10.53
CA ILE A 101 1.14 -7.54 10.43
C ILE A 101 1.03 -6.16 11.06
N CYS A 102 1.79 -5.94 12.12
CA CYS A 102 1.91 -4.65 12.76
C CYS A 102 3.33 -4.48 13.33
N LEU A 103 3.64 -3.22 13.67
CA LEU A 103 4.94 -2.86 14.23
C LEU A 103 5.35 -3.71 15.44
N ARG A 104 4.36 -4.07 16.30
CA ARG A 104 4.60 -4.89 17.50
C ARG A 104 4.83 -6.37 17.18
N ALA A 105 4.24 -6.87 16.10
CA ALA A 105 4.31 -8.28 15.75
C ALA A 105 5.67 -8.68 15.16
N ILE A 106 6.22 -7.86 14.29
CA ILE A 106 7.45 -8.18 13.53
C ILE A 106 8.62 -7.22 13.81
N GLY A 107 8.45 -6.35 14.82
CA GLY A 107 9.45 -5.34 15.18
C GLY A 107 9.60 -4.22 14.14
N MET A 108 10.25 -3.13 14.54
CA MET A 108 10.42 -1.94 13.69
C MET A 108 11.16 -2.27 12.38
N GLY A 109 12.26 -3.03 12.46
CA GLY A 109 13.08 -3.34 11.29
C GLY A 109 12.37 -4.22 10.27
N GLY A 110 11.67 -5.27 10.71
CA GLY A 110 10.86 -6.13 9.85
C GLY A 110 9.70 -5.37 9.21
N PHE A 111 9.01 -4.55 10.00
CA PHE A 111 7.89 -3.74 9.54
C PHE A 111 8.31 -2.73 8.46
N ILE A 112 9.41 -1.98 8.67
CA ILE A 112 9.90 -1.01 7.69
C ILE A 112 10.33 -1.71 6.39
N LYS A 113 11.01 -2.86 6.47
CA LYS A 113 11.39 -3.63 5.28
C LYS A 113 10.16 -4.10 4.50
N TYR A 114 9.15 -4.60 5.20
CA TYR A 114 7.92 -5.10 4.61
C TYR A 114 7.14 -3.98 3.89
N ILE A 115 6.80 -2.89 4.62
CA ILE A 115 6.05 -1.78 4.03
C ILE A 115 6.86 -1.05 2.98
N GLY A 116 8.16 -0.81 3.24
CA GLY A 116 9.04 -0.08 2.34
C GLY A 116 9.14 -0.74 0.97
N LEU A 117 9.38 -2.05 0.94
CA LEU A 117 9.49 -2.78 -0.32
C LEU A 117 8.19 -2.75 -1.12
N LEU A 118 7.05 -3.06 -0.48
CA LEU A 118 5.75 -3.10 -1.17
C LEU A 118 5.26 -1.71 -1.60
N VAL A 119 5.49 -0.68 -0.78
CA VAL A 119 5.15 0.71 -1.12
C VAL A 119 5.98 1.19 -2.31
N VAL A 120 7.29 0.95 -2.32
CA VAL A 120 8.15 1.35 -3.45
C VAL A 120 7.74 0.63 -4.73
N ILE A 121 7.50 -0.69 -4.69
CA ILE A 121 7.03 -1.45 -5.86
C ILE A 121 5.71 -0.89 -6.37
N HIS A 122 4.77 -0.60 -5.49
CA HIS A 122 3.47 -0.04 -5.88
C HIS A 122 3.62 1.31 -6.59
N HIS A 123 4.31 2.28 -5.96
CA HIS A 123 4.50 3.61 -6.56
C HIS A 123 5.26 3.52 -7.88
N LEU A 124 6.33 2.74 -7.93
CA LEU A 124 7.08 2.53 -9.16
C LEU A 124 6.19 1.98 -10.28
N THR A 125 5.34 0.99 -9.99
CA THR A 125 4.44 0.40 -10.96
C THR A 125 3.41 1.42 -11.45
N VAL A 126 2.77 2.17 -10.53
CA VAL A 126 1.81 3.21 -10.88
C VAL A 126 2.45 4.24 -11.81
N PHE A 127 3.58 4.82 -11.42
CA PHE A 127 4.22 5.89 -12.18
C PHE A 127 4.83 5.41 -13.50
N MET A 128 5.36 4.19 -13.54
CA MET A 128 5.86 3.60 -14.80
C MET A 128 4.74 3.39 -15.81
N ILE A 129 3.59 2.87 -15.37
CA ILE A 129 2.44 2.68 -16.26
C ILE A 129 1.85 4.03 -16.67
N ALA A 130 1.73 4.98 -15.74
CA ALA A 130 1.21 6.31 -16.01
C ALA A 130 2.08 7.12 -16.98
N ALA A 131 3.41 7.03 -16.86
CA ALA A 131 4.34 7.75 -17.71
C ALA A 131 4.35 7.23 -19.17
N TRP A 132 4.05 5.93 -19.37
CA TRP A 132 4.03 5.24 -20.68
C TRP A 132 5.23 5.56 -21.60
N SER A 133 6.34 6.02 -21.04
CA SER A 133 7.52 6.46 -21.79
C SER A 133 8.82 6.32 -21.00
N TRP A 134 9.84 5.75 -21.62
CA TRP A 134 11.17 5.63 -21.03
C TRP A 134 11.93 6.97 -20.94
N SER A 135 11.52 7.97 -21.72
CA SER A 135 12.15 9.29 -21.72
C SER A 135 12.00 10.04 -20.39
N HIS A 136 11.00 9.69 -19.58
CA HIS A 136 10.71 10.32 -18.28
C HIS A 136 11.18 9.50 -17.08
N LEU A 137 12.02 8.48 -17.30
CA LEU A 137 12.45 7.55 -16.24
C LEU A 137 13.01 8.26 -15.00
N TRP A 138 13.79 9.32 -15.18
CA TRP A 138 14.34 10.10 -14.08
C TRP A 138 13.23 10.74 -13.22
N PHE A 139 12.22 11.31 -13.86
CA PHE A 139 11.05 11.87 -13.18
C PHE A 139 10.30 10.80 -12.40
N VAL A 140 10.01 9.66 -13.03
CA VAL A 140 9.35 8.51 -12.39
C VAL A 140 10.10 8.03 -11.15
N LEU A 141 11.43 7.93 -11.20
CA LEU A 141 12.23 7.53 -10.05
C LEU A 141 12.17 8.55 -8.91
N MET A 142 12.29 9.84 -9.22
CA MET A 142 12.18 10.91 -8.22
C MET A 142 10.80 10.94 -7.57
N GLU A 143 9.74 10.86 -8.35
CA GLU A 143 8.36 10.82 -7.89
C GLU A 143 8.11 9.58 -7.02
N THR A 144 8.62 8.42 -7.43
CA THR A 144 8.56 7.17 -6.66
C THR A 144 9.21 7.33 -5.30
N VAL A 145 10.42 7.89 -5.23
CA VAL A 145 11.16 8.03 -3.96
C VAL A 145 10.42 8.98 -3.02
N VAL A 146 10.06 10.18 -3.50
CA VAL A 146 9.40 11.19 -2.68
C VAL A 146 8.05 10.71 -2.17
N SER A 147 7.20 10.18 -3.05
CA SER A 147 5.86 9.70 -2.68
C SER A 147 5.92 8.49 -1.75
N SER A 148 6.88 7.58 -1.97
CA SER A 148 7.08 6.42 -1.10
C SER A 148 7.50 6.82 0.31
N ILE A 149 8.42 7.79 0.48
CA ILE A 149 8.86 8.25 1.79
C ILE A 149 7.66 8.81 2.58
N ILE A 150 6.85 9.66 1.98
CA ILE A 150 5.68 10.27 2.64
C ILE A 150 4.66 9.19 3.01
N THR A 151 4.38 8.27 2.10
CA THR A 151 3.46 7.15 2.35
C THR A 151 3.95 6.24 3.48
N ILE A 152 5.25 5.89 3.51
CA ILE A 152 5.84 5.07 4.57
C ILE A 152 5.75 5.78 5.93
N LEU A 153 6.07 7.07 6.00
CA LEU A 153 5.97 7.87 7.23
C LEU A 153 4.51 7.92 7.73
N ALA A 154 3.55 8.10 6.83
CA ALA A 154 2.13 8.09 7.18
C ALA A 154 1.68 6.72 7.72
N ILE A 155 2.12 5.62 7.11
CA ILE A 155 1.81 4.25 7.56
C ILE A 155 2.43 3.97 8.93
N ILE A 156 3.68 4.36 9.17
CA ILE A 156 4.35 4.19 10.47
C ILE A 156 3.63 5.02 11.54
N GLY A 157 3.32 6.28 11.24
CA GLY A 157 2.58 7.17 12.15
C GLY A 157 1.22 6.58 12.54
N TYR A 158 0.45 6.13 11.55
CA TYR A 158 -0.83 5.46 11.79
C TYR A 158 -0.67 4.21 12.67
N ASN A 159 0.31 3.36 12.39
CA ASN A 159 0.53 2.12 13.13
C ASN A 159 0.98 2.41 14.58
N SER A 160 1.83 3.41 14.79
CA SER A 160 2.26 3.85 16.12
C SER A 160 1.11 4.37 16.97
N LEU A 161 0.17 5.13 16.38
CA LEU A 161 -1.01 5.63 17.09
C LEU A 161 -2.00 4.52 17.44
N LYS A 162 -2.21 3.58 16.52
CA LYS A 162 -3.18 2.48 16.70
C LYS A 162 -2.76 1.47 17.76
N TYR A 163 -1.47 1.21 17.89
CA TYR A 163 -0.93 0.16 18.76
C TYR A 163 -0.16 0.73 19.98
N ARG A 164 -0.36 2.00 20.31
CA ARG A 164 0.11 2.62 21.56
C ARG A 164 -0.76 2.18 22.73
#